data_9b3e6d87df232215625117576e9920c1
#
_entry.id   9b3e6d87df232215625117576e9920c1
#
_cell.length_a   1.000
_cell.length_b   1.000
_cell.length_c   1.000
_cell.angle_alpha   90.00
_cell.angle_beta   90.00
_cell.angle_gamma   90.00
#
_symmetry.space_group_name_H-M   'P 1'
#
loop_
_entity.id
_entity.type
_entity.pdbx_description
1 polymer ?
#
loop_
_entity_poly.entity_id
_entity_poly.type
_entity_poly.pdbx_seq_one_letter_code
_entity_poly.pdbx_strand_id
1 'polypeptide(L)'
;MRDAFFFLSLAGLGLSVAGFAGLVSAFRRRDEGWTRTELWRLRTIARLSFTLVFLGLLPFPFFAVSGDEALVIRLMSALLVLLYVGDIVAPGFDRQNWPGRSWVASALVDAAFALVSLVNLFAAHTGLLELALILRLLHPVNLFLRVLRSFEPRVVDD
;
A
#
# COMPACT_ATOMS: atom_id res chain seq x y z
N MET A 1 16.87 7.11 16.31
CA MET A 1 16.33 6.39 15.16
C MET A 1 17.19 6.69 13.95
N ARG A 2 17.95 5.71 13.45
CA ARG A 2 18.97 5.92 12.41
C ARG A 2 18.37 6.31 11.06
N ASP A 3 17.22 5.76 10.70
CA ASP A 3 16.67 5.83 9.33
C ASP A 3 15.45 6.76 9.23
N ALA A 4 15.46 7.86 10.01
CA ALA A 4 14.38 8.85 10.01
C ALA A 4 14.06 9.39 8.60
N PHE A 5 15.10 9.59 7.78
CA PHE A 5 14.94 10.07 6.41
C PHE A 5 14.15 9.09 5.54
N PHE A 6 14.41 7.78 5.67
CA PHE A 6 13.67 6.75 4.94
C PHE A 6 12.16 6.82 5.25
N PHE A 7 11.81 6.85 6.54
CA PHE A 7 10.41 6.86 6.96
C PHE A 7 9.67 8.12 6.50
N LEU A 8 10.30 9.30 6.57
CA LEU A 8 9.72 10.54 6.07
C LEU A 8 9.57 10.51 4.54
N SER A 9 10.56 9.97 3.82
CA SER A 9 10.50 9.81 2.37
C SER A 9 9.37 8.87 1.97
N LEU A 10 9.18 7.77 2.70
CA LEU A 10 8.08 6.82 2.48
C LEU A 10 6.71 7.50 2.67
N ALA A 11 6.55 8.29 3.73
CA ALA A 11 5.33 9.07 3.98
C ALA A 11 5.08 10.07 2.84
N GLY A 12 6.11 10.77 2.38
CA GLY A 12 6.05 11.70 1.24
C GLY A 12 5.63 11.01 -0.06
N LEU A 13 6.20 9.82 -0.35
CA LEU A 13 5.81 9.01 -1.51
C LEU A 13 4.34 8.56 -1.42
N GLY A 14 3.90 8.08 -0.26
CA GLY A 14 2.50 7.72 -0.03
C GLY A 14 1.56 8.91 -0.29
N LEU A 15 1.90 10.09 0.22
CA LEU A 15 1.12 11.31 0.00
C LEU A 15 1.10 11.72 -1.48
N SER A 16 2.23 11.59 -2.19
CA SER A 16 2.33 11.87 -3.63
C SER A 16 1.42 10.97 -4.44
N VAL A 17 1.42 9.65 -4.18
CA VAL A 17 0.53 8.70 -4.88
C VAL A 17 -0.94 9.01 -4.60
N ALA A 18 -1.30 9.34 -3.35
CA ALA A 18 -2.66 9.78 -3.01
C ALA A 18 -3.07 11.06 -3.73
N GLY A 19 -2.16 12.04 -3.80
CA GLY A 19 -2.38 13.31 -4.50
C GLY A 19 -2.60 13.11 -6.00
N PHE A 20 -1.78 12.30 -6.65
CA PHE A 20 -1.95 11.97 -8.07
C PHE A 20 -3.28 11.25 -8.34
N ALA A 21 -3.68 10.30 -7.48
CA ALA A 21 -4.98 9.65 -7.61
C ALA A 21 -6.14 10.66 -7.47
N GLY A 22 -6.00 11.65 -6.59
CA GLY A 22 -6.94 12.76 -6.45
C GLY A 22 -7.01 13.62 -7.72
N LEU A 23 -5.86 13.99 -8.31
CA LEU A 23 -5.80 14.75 -9.57
C LEU A 23 -6.45 13.99 -10.72
N VAL A 24 -6.15 12.70 -10.89
CA VAL A 24 -6.79 11.86 -11.92
C VAL A 24 -8.30 11.86 -11.75
N SER A 25 -8.79 11.81 -10.50
CA SER A 25 -10.23 11.89 -10.22
C SER A 25 -10.85 13.24 -10.62
N ALA A 26 -10.11 14.33 -10.42
CA ALA A 26 -10.58 15.68 -10.71
C ALA A 26 -10.62 16.00 -12.22
N PHE A 27 -9.68 15.46 -12.99
CA PHE A 27 -9.58 15.71 -14.44
C PHE A 27 -10.49 14.86 -15.30
N ARG A 28 -11.09 13.81 -14.75
CA ARG A 28 -12.05 13.01 -15.52
C ARG A 28 -13.30 13.82 -15.82
N ARG A 29 -13.70 13.85 -17.12
CA ARG A 29 -14.90 14.54 -17.57
C ARG A 29 -16.15 14.00 -16.85
N ARG A 30 -17.02 14.90 -16.40
CA ARG A 30 -18.28 14.55 -15.70
C ARG A 30 -19.20 13.68 -16.54
N ASP A 31 -19.14 13.80 -17.85
CA ASP A 31 -20.04 13.14 -18.79
C ASP A 31 -19.77 11.64 -19.00
N GLU A 32 -18.55 11.16 -18.66
CA GLU A 32 -18.17 9.75 -18.88
C GLU A 32 -18.57 8.81 -17.74
N GLY A 33 -19.00 9.34 -16.59
CA GLY A 33 -19.34 8.54 -15.40
C GLY A 33 -18.20 7.64 -14.90
N TRP A 34 -18.24 7.25 -13.63
CA TRP A 34 -17.28 6.31 -13.05
C TRP A 34 -17.85 4.89 -13.05
N THR A 35 -17.09 3.93 -13.55
CA THR A 35 -17.45 2.52 -13.33
C THR A 35 -17.21 2.14 -11.86
N ARG A 36 -17.98 1.19 -11.36
CA ARG A 36 -17.84 0.69 -9.98
C ARG A 36 -16.40 0.22 -9.70
N THR A 37 -15.77 -0.43 -10.67
CA THR A 37 -14.39 -0.95 -10.58
C THR A 37 -13.36 0.17 -10.47
N GLU A 38 -13.52 1.26 -11.22
CA GLU A 38 -12.60 2.41 -11.18
C GLU A 38 -12.71 3.14 -9.85
N LEU A 39 -13.93 3.38 -9.35
CA LEU A 39 -14.14 3.98 -8.03
C LEU A 39 -13.52 3.12 -6.92
N TRP A 40 -13.69 1.81 -7.00
CA TRP A 40 -13.08 0.89 -6.05
C TRP A 40 -11.55 0.97 -6.09
N ARG A 41 -10.94 1.00 -7.28
CA ARG A 41 -9.47 1.14 -7.45
C ARG A 41 -8.97 2.44 -6.84
N LEU A 42 -9.62 3.58 -7.13
CA LEU A 42 -9.22 4.88 -6.59
C LEU A 42 -9.31 4.92 -5.07
N ARG A 43 -10.40 4.42 -4.49
CA ARG A 43 -10.55 4.32 -3.02
C ARG A 43 -9.47 3.42 -2.41
N THR A 44 -9.14 2.33 -3.07
CA THR A 44 -8.10 1.40 -2.62
C THR A 44 -6.72 2.05 -2.69
N ILE A 45 -6.40 2.78 -3.77
CA ILE A 45 -5.14 3.54 -3.89
C ILE A 45 -5.05 4.55 -2.75
N ALA A 46 -6.08 5.36 -2.53
CA ALA A 46 -6.10 6.34 -1.46
C ALA A 46 -5.89 5.68 -0.08
N ARG A 47 -6.64 4.62 0.23
CA ARG A 47 -6.50 3.88 1.49
C ARG A 47 -5.08 3.35 1.71
N LEU A 48 -4.51 2.67 0.72
CA LEU A 48 -3.17 2.10 0.80
C LEU A 48 -2.10 3.19 0.93
N SER A 49 -2.25 4.29 0.18
CA SER A 49 -1.32 5.42 0.23
C SER A 49 -1.35 6.11 1.58
N PHE A 50 -2.52 6.38 2.17
CA PHE A 50 -2.62 6.92 3.51
C PHE A 50 -2.09 5.95 4.57
N THR A 51 -2.30 4.64 4.40
CA THR A 51 -1.69 3.63 5.28
C THR A 51 -0.15 3.75 5.27
N LEU A 52 0.46 3.97 4.09
CA LEU A 52 1.92 4.20 3.99
C LEU A 52 2.36 5.49 4.66
N VAL A 53 1.58 6.58 4.56
CA VAL A 53 1.86 7.82 5.30
C VAL A 53 1.88 7.53 6.81
N PHE A 54 0.88 6.85 7.35
CA PHE A 54 0.85 6.47 8.76
C PHE A 54 2.00 5.56 9.14
N LEU A 55 2.32 4.54 8.34
CA LEU A 55 3.45 3.64 8.58
C LEU A 55 4.79 4.37 8.57
N GLY A 56 4.93 5.42 7.75
CA GLY A 56 6.12 6.27 7.73
C GLY A 56 6.21 7.22 8.93
N LEU A 57 5.08 7.61 9.52
CA LEU A 57 5.07 8.55 10.65
C LEU A 57 5.02 7.87 12.03
N LEU A 58 4.39 6.70 12.15
CA LEU A 58 4.20 5.98 13.42
C LEU A 58 5.50 5.63 14.16
N PRO A 59 6.63 5.31 13.50
CA PRO A 59 7.87 5.01 14.22
C PRO A 59 8.34 6.14 15.15
N PHE A 60 8.09 7.42 14.77
CA PHE A 60 8.56 8.56 15.56
C PHE A 60 7.92 8.66 16.95
N PRO A 61 6.56 8.69 17.09
CA PRO A 61 5.95 8.72 18.40
C PRO A 61 6.23 7.45 19.21
N PHE A 62 6.30 6.29 18.59
CA PHE A 62 6.66 5.05 19.29
C PHE A 62 8.07 5.13 19.87
N PHE A 63 9.03 5.62 19.09
CA PHE A 63 10.41 5.81 19.55
C PHE A 63 10.50 6.91 20.63
N ALA A 64 9.75 8.01 20.48
CA ALA A 64 9.74 9.09 21.48
C ALA A 64 9.24 8.63 22.85
N VAL A 65 8.32 7.66 22.88
CA VAL A 65 7.77 7.11 24.14
C VAL A 65 8.66 6.00 24.70
N SER A 66 9.17 5.10 23.85
CA SER A 66 9.88 3.90 24.29
C SER A 66 11.39 4.10 24.46
N GLY A 67 12.00 4.97 23.66
CA GLY A 67 13.45 5.09 23.54
C GLY A 67 14.16 3.86 22.95
N ASP A 68 13.41 2.79 22.66
CA ASP A 68 13.92 1.50 22.20
C ASP A 68 13.60 1.26 20.72
N GLU A 69 14.63 1.29 19.87
CA GLU A 69 14.52 1.11 18.43
C GLU A 69 14.08 -0.34 18.08
N ALA A 70 14.55 -1.35 18.80
CA ALA A 70 14.18 -2.73 18.55
C ALA A 70 12.69 -2.97 18.86
N LEU A 71 12.17 -2.36 19.91
CA LEU A 71 10.73 -2.41 20.23
C LEU A 71 9.91 -1.76 19.12
N VAL A 72 10.32 -0.58 18.61
CA VAL A 72 9.64 0.09 17.50
C VAL A 72 9.60 -0.79 16.25
N ILE A 73 10.74 -1.40 15.88
CA ILE A 73 10.83 -2.30 14.73
C ILE A 73 9.87 -3.49 14.90
N ARG A 74 9.81 -4.10 16.07
CA ARG A 74 8.88 -5.22 16.37
C ARG A 74 7.42 -4.79 16.26
N LEU A 75 7.04 -3.65 16.85
CA LEU A 75 5.68 -3.12 16.77
C LEU A 75 5.27 -2.83 15.34
N MET A 76 6.15 -2.20 14.55
CA MET A 76 5.90 -1.92 13.14
C MET A 76 5.79 -3.20 12.32
N SER A 77 6.62 -4.20 12.58
CA SER A 77 6.56 -5.51 11.93
C SER A 77 5.26 -6.25 12.27
N ALA A 78 4.82 -6.22 13.53
CA ALA A 78 3.53 -6.78 13.94
C ALA A 78 2.35 -6.10 13.21
N LEU A 79 2.39 -4.77 13.12
CA LEU A 79 1.38 -4.00 12.40
C LEU A 79 1.35 -4.37 10.90
N LEU A 80 2.51 -4.53 10.27
CA LEU A 80 2.60 -4.98 8.88
C LEU A 80 2.02 -6.38 8.68
N VAL A 81 2.30 -7.34 9.57
CA VAL A 81 1.69 -8.67 9.52
C VAL A 81 0.17 -8.56 9.54
N LEU A 82 -0.39 -7.77 10.47
CA LEU A 82 -1.85 -7.56 10.56
C LEU A 82 -2.44 -6.96 9.30
N LEU A 83 -1.76 -5.98 8.71
CA LEU A 83 -2.20 -5.34 7.46
C LEU A 83 -2.17 -6.32 6.29
N TYR A 84 -1.11 -7.11 6.13
CA TYR A 84 -1.02 -8.10 5.05
C TYR A 84 -2.05 -9.23 5.22
N VAL A 85 -2.26 -9.71 6.46
CA VAL A 85 -3.32 -10.68 6.74
C VAL A 85 -4.69 -10.09 6.40
N GLY A 86 -4.94 -8.83 6.75
CA GLY A 86 -6.16 -8.12 6.37
C GLY A 86 -6.36 -8.05 4.85
N ASP A 87 -5.30 -7.79 4.08
CA ASP A 87 -5.37 -7.73 2.62
C ASP A 87 -5.59 -9.11 1.98
N ILE A 88 -5.08 -10.19 2.59
CA ILE A 88 -5.35 -11.58 2.15
C ILE A 88 -6.82 -11.96 2.39
N VAL A 89 -7.37 -11.54 3.53
CA VAL A 89 -8.73 -11.92 3.95
C VAL A 89 -9.80 -11.06 3.27
N ALA A 90 -9.52 -9.76 3.04
CA ALA A 90 -10.47 -8.81 2.47
C ALA A 90 -11.10 -9.24 1.12
N PRO A 91 -10.38 -9.82 0.15
CA PRO A 91 -10.96 -10.32 -1.09
C PRO A 91 -11.96 -11.45 -0.89
N GLY A 92 -11.84 -12.22 0.19
CA GLY A 92 -12.80 -13.25 0.55
C GLY A 92 -14.21 -12.70 0.83
N PHE A 93 -14.28 -11.47 1.33
CA PHE A 93 -15.53 -10.77 1.62
C PHE A 93 -16.04 -9.93 0.43
N ASP A 94 -15.18 -9.56 -0.53
CA ASP A 94 -15.52 -8.67 -1.64
C ASP A 94 -15.18 -9.29 -3.00
N ARG A 95 -15.62 -10.54 -3.21
CA ARG A 95 -15.37 -11.31 -4.45
C ARG A 95 -15.90 -10.63 -5.72
N GLN A 96 -16.90 -9.75 -5.62
CA GLN A 96 -17.51 -9.07 -6.78
C GLN A 96 -16.54 -8.08 -7.46
N ASN A 97 -15.57 -7.55 -6.73
CA ASN A 97 -14.61 -6.56 -7.23
C ASN A 97 -13.29 -7.18 -7.70
N TRP A 98 -13.09 -8.51 -7.52
CA TRP A 98 -11.89 -9.22 -7.92
C TRP A 98 -12.16 -10.17 -9.09
N PRO A 99 -11.83 -9.79 -10.32
CA PRO A 99 -12.07 -10.65 -11.49
C PRO A 99 -11.09 -11.83 -11.52
N GLY A 100 -11.65 -13.04 -11.55
CA GLY A 100 -10.92 -14.28 -11.84
C GLY A 100 -9.87 -14.70 -10.78
N ARG A 101 -8.81 -15.37 -11.23
CA ARG A 101 -7.72 -15.90 -10.37
C ARG A 101 -6.66 -14.87 -9.96
N SER A 102 -6.79 -13.61 -10.37
CA SER A 102 -5.78 -12.58 -10.07
C SER A 102 -5.62 -12.29 -8.57
N TRP A 103 -6.66 -12.54 -7.76
CA TRP A 103 -6.59 -12.40 -6.31
C TRP A 103 -5.65 -13.42 -5.67
N VAL A 104 -5.51 -14.64 -6.23
CA VAL A 104 -4.60 -15.68 -5.70
C VAL A 104 -3.15 -15.22 -5.80
N ALA A 105 -2.76 -14.67 -6.94
CA ALA A 105 -1.41 -14.14 -7.11
C ALA A 105 -1.12 -12.99 -6.13
N SER A 106 -2.08 -12.08 -5.93
CA SER A 106 -1.95 -11.01 -4.93
C SER A 106 -1.82 -11.57 -3.52
N ALA A 107 -2.68 -12.53 -3.14
CA ALA A 107 -2.64 -13.14 -1.82
C ALA A 107 -1.33 -13.90 -1.54
N LEU A 108 -0.76 -14.56 -2.54
CA LEU A 108 0.56 -15.22 -2.41
C LEU A 108 1.68 -14.22 -2.17
N VAL A 109 1.65 -13.09 -2.87
CA VAL A 109 2.62 -12.00 -2.67
C VAL A 109 2.47 -11.40 -1.28
N ASP A 110 1.22 -11.12 -0.83
CA ASP A 110 0.95 -10.60 0.51
C ASP A 110 1.35 -11.59 1.60
N ALA A 111 1.16 -12.90 1.38
CA ALA A 111 1.60 -13.93 2.30
C ALA A 111 3.14 -13.98 2.44
N ALA A 112 3.87 -13.85 1.32
CA ALA A 112 5.32 -13.76 1.36
C ALA A 112 5.81 -12.53 2.14
N PHE A 113 5.17 -11.37 1.96
CA PHE A 113 5.52 -10.15 2.69
C PHE A 113 5.12 -10.23 4.17
N ALA A 114 3.98 -10.85 4.48
CA ALA A 114 3.60 -11.15 5.86
C ALA A 114 4.65 -12.02 6.55
N LEU A 115 5.19 -13.02 5.83
CA LEU A 115 6.25 -13.90 6.35
C LEU A 115 7.54 -13.11 6.63
N VAL A 116 7.98 -12.24 5.72
CA VAL A 116 9.15 -11.37 5.95
C VAL A 116 8.94 -10.50 7.18
N SER A 117 7.76 -9.90 7.34
CA SER A 117 7.42 -9.07 8.50
C SER A 117 7.34 -9.90 9.78
N LEU A 118 6.84 -11.13 9.72
CA LEU A 118 6.79 -12.06 10.84
C LEU A 118 8.20 -12.47 11.30
N VAL A 119 9.08 -12.79 10.38
CA VAL A 119 10.50 -13.07 10.69
C VAL A 119 11.14 -11.84 11.36
N ASN A 120 10.86 -10.64 10.85
CA ASN A 120 11.41 -9.42 11.39
C ASN A 120 10.88 -9.05 12.80
N LEU A 121 9.71 -9.56 13.18
CA LEU A 121 9.20 -9.43 14.55
C LEU A 121 10.19 -10.00 15.59
N PHE A 122 10.90 -11.07 15.23
CA PHE A 122 11.90 -11.70 16.07
C PHE A 122 13.31 -11.15 15.85
N ALA A 123 13.68 -10.90 14.58
CA ALA A 123 15.00 -10.41 14.21
C ALA A 123 15.23 -8.95 14.58
N ALA A 124 14.18 -8.12 14.61
CA ALA A 124 14.21 -6.68 14.89
C ALA A 124 15.26 -5.94 14.03
N HIS A 125 15.32 -6.28 12.73
CA HIS A 125 16.30 -5.73 11.79
C HIS A 125 15.69 -4.61 10.96
N THR A 126 16.26 -3.40 11.02
CA THR A 126 15.76 -2.20 10.34
C THR A 126 15.63 -2.40 8.82
N GLY A 127 16.64 -2.98 8.17
CA GLY A 127 16.62 -3.20 6.73
C GLY A 127 15.53 -4.17 6.26
N LEU A 128 15.12 -5.14 7.09
CA LEU A 128 13.96 -5.99 6.77
C LEU A 128 12.64 -5.22 6.89
N LEU A 129 12.54 -4.31 7.86
CA LEU A 129 11.39 -3.43 7.99
C LEU A 129 11.27 -2.50 6.78
N GLU A 130 12.37 -1.86 6.39
CA GLU A 130 12.42 -0.99 5.21
C GLU A 130 12.04 -1.72 3.93
N LEU A 131 12.59 -2.93 3.73
CA LEU A 131 12.24 -3.79 2.60
C LEU A 131 10.72 -4.09 2.58
N ALA A 132 10.14 -4.49 3.72
CA ALA A 132 8.71 -4.77 3.80
C ALA A 132 7.86 -3.53 3.49
N LEU A 133 8.29 -2.35 3.90
CA LEU A 133 7.62 -1.08 3.62
C LEU A 133 7.73 -0.67 2.15
N ILE A 134 8.90 -0.87 1.51
CA ILE A 134 9.06 -0.64 0.06
C ILE A 134 8.15 -1.58 -0.73
N LEU A 135 8.11 -2.85 -0.35
CA LEU A 135 7.25 -3.83 -1.00
C LEU A 135 5.75 -3.46 -0.83
N ARG A 136 5.39 -2.89 0.33
CA ARG A 136 4.04 -2.35 0.55
C ARG A 136 3.70 -1.20 -0.39
N LEU A 137 4.65 -0.33 -0.71
CA LEU A 137 4.46 0.78 -1.65
C LEU A 137 4.14 0.30 -3.08
N LEU A 138 4.61 -0.88 -3.48
CA LEU A 138 4.33 -1.42 -4.81
C LEU A 138 2.84 -1.65 -5.08
N HIS A 139 2.03 -1.92 -4.04
CA HIS A 139 0.59 -2.15 -4.19
C HIS A 139 -0.16 -0.93 -4.73
N PRO A 140 -0.14 0.25 -4.07
CA PRO A 140 -0.83 1.43 -4.57
C PRO A 140 -0.25 1.91 -5.89
N VAL A 141 1.07 1.79 -6.13
CA VAL A 141 1.71 2.15 -7.40
C VAL A 141 1.20 1.27 -8.54
N ASN A 142 1.14 -0.05 -8.35
CA ASN A 142 0.62 -0.97 -9.38
C ASN A 142 -0.86 -0.71 -9.69
N LEU A 143 -1.69 -0.48 -8.67
CA LEU A 143 -3.09 -0.11 -8.88
C LEU A 143 -3.22 1.22 -9.62
N PHE A 144 -2.38 2.21 -9.28
CA PHE A 144 -2.35 3.50 -9.95
C PHE A 144 -1.99 3.37 -11.44
N LEU A 145 -0.96 2.59 -11.78
CA LEU A 145 -0.59 2.32 -13.16
C LEU A 145 -1.72 1.62 -13.95
N ARG A 146 -2.47 0.72 -13.32
CA ARG A 146 -3.64 0.09 -13.94
C ARG A 146 -4.77 1.09 -14.20
N VAL A 147 -4.96 2.07 -13.31
CA VAL A 147 -5.92 3.15 -13.53
C VAL A 147 -5.46 4.04 -14.69
N LEU A 148 -4.20 4.43 -14.74
CA LEU A 148 -3.67 5.23 -15.86
C LEU A 148 -3.85 4.55 -17.21
N ARG A 149 -3.59 3.24 -17.31
CA ARG A 149 -3.82 2.47 -18.55
C ARG A 149 -5.27 2.47 -19.00
N SER A 150 -6.24 2.63 -18.10
CA SER A 150 -7.66 2.69 -18.48
C SER A 150 -8.04 4.01 -19.15
N PHE A 151 -7.15 5.02 -19.14
CA PHE A 151 -7.33 6.30 -19.84
C PHE A 151 -6.64 6.35 -21.21
N GLU A 152 -5.86 5.32 -21.59
CA GLU A 152 -5.31 5.25 -22.93
C GLU A 152 -6.46 5.20 -23.94
N PRO A 153 -6.50 6.10 -24.96
CA PRO A 153 -7.49 6.05 -26.00
C PRO A 153 -7.36 4.70 -26.72
N ARG A 154 -8.47 4.00 -26.90
CA ARG A 154 -8.48 2.83 -27.78
C ARG A 154 -8.14 3.31 -29.18
N VAL A 155 -6.95 2.96 -29.67
CA VAL A 155 -6.61 3.13 -31.08
C VAL A 155 -7.58 2.21 -31.83
N VAL A 156 -8.55 2.81 -32.51
CA VAL A 156 -9.40 2.09 -33.46
C VAL A 156 -8.49 1.95 -34.67
N ASP A 157 -7.96 0.74 -34.90
CA ASP A 157 -7.27 0.40 -36.15
C ASP A 157 -8.33 0.43 -37.23
N ASP A 158 -8.26 1.46 -38.11
CA ASP A 158 -9.07 1.62 -39.32
C ASP A 158 -8.63 0.62 -40.41
#